data_fb6deb16b2aec1876c53f2b867aeea25
#
_entry.id   fb6deb16b2aec1876c53f2b867aeea25
#
_cell.length_a   1.000
_cell.length_b   1.000
_cell.length_c   1.000
_cell.angle_alpha   90.00
_cell.angle_beta   90.00
_cell.angle_gamma   90.00
#
_symmetry.space_group_name_H-M   'P 1'
#
loop_
_entity.id
_entity.type
_entity.pdbx_description
1 polymer ?
#
loop_
_entity_poly.entity_id
_entity_poly.type
_entity_poly.pdbx_seq_one_letter_code
_entity_poly.pdbx_strand_id
1 'polypeptide(L)'
;MTLRLGYGTNGLTDLRLDDALGLLAELGYDGVGLTLDHMHLDPLAPDVAARTRHVARRLGALGLGVTVETGARYVLDPRRKHGPSLLDPDPEARAARTALLVRAVDIAAELGAHAVHCFSGIAPPGTGGGPDTGVGTGAGARADVSTGTTAAAATATATATAWHRLTDALGPVLDAATRAGIPLAIEPEPGHLLATLADFHHLRTLLGDPDALGLTLDIGHCQCLEPAPPTTCVEEAAPWLRHVQIEDMRRGVHEHLPFGDGEIDFPPVLDALAATGYDGLTVVELPRHSHAGPDLARSSLGFLRDAAARTTRNEVTAPC
;
A
#
# COMPACT_ATOMS: atom_id res chain seq x y z
N MET A 1 3.72 3.43 -22.86
CA MET A 1 2.40 2.86 -22.49
C MET A 1 1.59 3.91 -21.72
N THR A 2 0.27 3.93 -21.85
CA THR A 2 -0.56 4.83 -21.02
C THR A 2 -0.76 4.18 -19.64
N LEU A 3 -0.44 4.90 -18.57
CA LEU A 3 -0.67 4.44 -17.20
C LEU A 3 -2.16 4.24 -16.96
N ARG A 4 -2.51 3.17 -16.23
CA ARG A 4 -3.88 2.88 -15.80
C ARG A 4 -4.09 3.51 -14.42
N LEU A 5 -4.99 4.47 -14.33
CA LEU A 5 -5.23 5.23 -13.11
C LEU A 5 -6.39 4.64 -12.31
N GLY A 6 -6.18 4.46 -11.02
CA GLY A 6 -7.18 4.02 -10.05
C GLY A 6 -7.37 5.01 -8.91
N TYR A 7 -8.35 4.75 -8.06
CA TYR A 7 -8.59 5.52 -6.83
C TYR A 7 -8.92 4.57 -5.68
N GLY A 8 -8.29 4.79 -4.52
CA GLY A 8 -8.49 4.00 -3.31
C GLY A 8 -9.87 4.21 -2.69
N THR A 9 -10.62 3.15 -2.48
CA THR A 9 -11.95 3.24 -1.84
C THR A 9 -11.86 3.69 -0.40
N ASN A 10 -10.68 3.61 0.24
CA ASN A 10 -10.40 4.18 1.56
C ASN A 10 -10.58 5.72 1.61
N GLY A 11 -10.44 6.41 0.47
CA GLY A 11 -10.74 7.83 0.30
C GLY A 11 -12.22 8.15 -0.03
N LEU A 12 -13.10 7.14 -0.09
CA LEU A 12 -14.53 7.27 -0.42
C LEU A 12 -15.44 6.58 0.63
N THR A 13 -14.98 6.44 1.87
CA THR A 13 -15.71 5.70 2.92
C THR A 13 -17.03 6.32 3.32
N ASP A 14 -17.31 7.58 2.95
CA ASP A 14 -18.60 8.24 3.16
C ASP A 14 -19.66 7.89 2.09
N LEU A 15 -19.24 7.17 1.03
CA LEU A 15 -20.13 6.62 0.01
C LEU A 15 -20.38 5.13 0.23
N ARG A 16 -21.50 4.61 -0.25
CA ARG A 16 -21.67 3.16 -0.43
C ARG A 16 -20.75 2.67 -1.53
N LEU A 17 -20.32 1.43 -1.44
CA LEU A 17 -19.37 0.88 -2.43
C LEU A 17 -19.88 0.98 -3.88
N ASP A 18 -21.15 0.62 -4.14
CA ASP A 18 -21.72 0.69 -5.49
C ASP A 18 -21.75 2.12 -6.05
N ASP A 19 -21.99 3.12 -5.18
CA ASP A 19 -21.99 4.54 -5.55
C ASP A 19 -20.54 5.01 -5.82
N ALA A 20 -19.58 4.60 -4.99
CA ALA A 20 -18.16 4.90 -5.20
C ALA A 20 -17.64 4.31 -6.53
N LEU A 21 -17.95 3.04 -6.82
CA LEU A 21 -17.58 2.41 -8.08
C LEU A 21 -18.23 3.10 -9.30
N GLY A 22 -19.51 3.47 -9.19
CA GLY A 22 -20.21 4.22 -10.24
C GLY A 22 -19.56 5.58 -10.51
N LEU A 23 -19.26 6.34 -9.45
CA LEU A 23 -18.58 7.63 -9.53
C LEU A 23 -17.21 7.52 -10.23
N LEU A 24 -16.39 6.55 -9.83
CA LEU A 24 -15.04 6.39 -10.41
C LEU A 24 -15.10 6.02 -11.90
N ALA A 25 -16.04 5.16 -12.29
CA ALA A 25 -16.29 4.84 -13.70
C ALA A 25 -16.76 6.06 -14.49
N GLU A 26 -17.69 6.86 -13.95
CA GLU A 26 -18.20 8.10 -14.58
C GLU A 26 -17.09 9.15 -14.75
N LEU A 27 -16.16 9.26 -13.80
CA LEU A 27 -15.00 10.15 -13.90
C LEU A 27 -13.98 9.66 -14.95
N GLY A 28 -13.99 8.37 -15.27
CA GLY A 28 -13.10 7.75 -16.25
C GLY A 28 -11.81 7.23 -15.66
N TYR A 29 -11.83 6.73 -14.43
CA TYR A 29 -10.77 5.90 -13.86
C TYR A 29 -10.76 4.51 -14.50
N ASP A 30 -9.56 3.88 -14.59
CA ASP A 30 -9.38 2.55 -15.15
C ASP A 30 -9.62 1.44 -14.12
N GLY A 31 -9.67 1.79 -12.82
CA GLY A 31 -9.88 0.82 -11.77
C GLY A 31 -9.90 1.42 -10.37
N VAL A 32 -9.86 0.52 -9.38
CA VAL A 32 -9.97 0.87 -7.97
C VAL A 32 -8.96 0.10 -7.11
N GLY A 33 -8.44 0.76 -6.07
CA GLY A 33 -7.85 0.12 -4.91
C GLY A 33 -8.97 -0.21 -3.93
N LEU A 34 -9.42 -1.45 -3.91
CA LEU A 34 -10.53 -1.87 -3.06
C LEU A 34 -10.01 -2.24 -1.67
N THR A 35 -10.22 -1.36 -0.71
CA THR A 35 -9.87 -1.63 0.69
C THR A 35 -10.89 -2.57 1.32
N LEU A 36 -10.40 -3.71 1.85
CA LEU A 36 -11.23 -4.64 2.61
C LEU A 36 -11.46 -4.12 4.01
N ASP A 37 -12.62 -3.53 4.23
CA ASP A 37 -13.04 -3.03 5.53
C ASP A 37 -14.56 -3.12 5.72
N HIS A 38 -15.03 -2.83 6.93
CA HIS A 38 -16.44 -2.86 7.28
C HIS A 38 -17.28 -1.80 6.54
N MET A 39 -16.66 -0.76 5.99
CA MET A 39 -17.36 0.31 5.26
C MET A 39 -17.81 -0.14 3.86
N HIS A 40 -16.98 -0.92 3.18
CA HIS A 40 -17.22 -1.33 1.79
C HIS A 40 -17.39 -2.84 1.64
N LEU A 41 -16.30 -3.60 1.62
CA LEU A 41 -16.33 -5.06 1.52
C LEU A 41 -15.71 -5.66 2.79
N ASP A 42 -16.56 -5.92 3.78
CA ASP A 42 -16.13 -6.52 5.04
C ASP A 42 -15.69 -7.97 4.82
N PRO A 43 -14.39 -8.28 4.98
CA PRO A 43 -13.88 -9.63 4.78
C PRO A 43 -14.35 -10.62 5.84
N LEU A 44 -14.89 -10.15 6.97
CA LEU A 44 -15.38 -10.98 8.06
C LEU A 44 -16.91 -11.15 8.06
N ALA A 45 -17.61 -10.49 7.14
CA ALA A 45 -19.06 -10.62 7.03
C ALA A 45 -19.48 -12.07 6.70
N PRO A 46 -20.56 -12.59 7.31
CA PRO A 46 -21.04 -13.95 7.04
C PRO A 46 -21.40 -14.18 5.55
N ASP A 47 -21.81 -13.14 4.85
CA ASP A 47 -22.22 -13.14 3.44
C ASP A 47 -21.12 -12.64 2.48
N VAL A 48 -19.87 -12.55 2.94
CA VAL A 48 -18.74 -12.01 2.16
C VAL A 48 -18.64 -12.63 0.76
N ALA A 49 -18.83 -13.94 0.61
CA ALA A 49 -18.75 -14.59 -0.69
C ALA A 49 -19.83 -14.10 -1.68
N ALA A 50 -21.05 -13.85 -1.20
CA ALA A 50 -22.12 -13.28 -2.04
C ALA A 50 -21.84 -11.82 -2.41
N ARG A 51 -21.34 -11.03 -1.47
CA ARG A 51 -20.93 -9.64 -1.67
C ARG A 51 -19.76 -9.55 -2.65
N THR A 52 -18.73 -10.39 -2.52
CA THR A 52 -17.60 -10.44 -3.45
C THR A 52 -18.08 -10.71 -4.89
N ARG A 53 -18.96 -11.69 -5.09
CA ARG A 53 -19.54 -11.95 -6.43
C ARG A 53 -20.39 -10.77 -6.94
N HIS A 54 -21.09 -10.05 -6.07
CA HIS A 54 -21.80 -8.82 -6.46
C HIS A 54 -20.80 -7.76 -6.95
N VAL A 55 -19.74 -7.49 -6.19
CA VAL A 55 -18.69 -6.53 -6.54
C VAL A 55 -18.00 -6.93 -7.85
N ALA A 56 -17.65 -8.21 -8.04
CA ALA A 56 -17.06 -8.72 -9.29
C ALA A 56 -17.94 -8.40 -10.52
N ARG A 57 -19.25 -8.67 -10.42
CA ARG A 57 -20.18 -8.29 -11.50
C ARG A 57 -20.28 -6.79 -11.73
N ARG A 58 -20.25 -6.00 -10.66
CA ARG A 58 -20.31 -4.54 -10.73
C ARG A 58 -19.08 -3.96 -11.41
N LEU A 59 -17.87 -4.41 -11.00
CA LEU A 59 -16.60 -4.04 -11.64
C LEU A 59 -16.60 -4.39 -13.13
N GLY A 60 -17.00 -5.63 -13.48
CA GLY A 60 -17.08 -6.05 -14.88
C GLY A 60 -18.08 -5.22 -15.71
N ALA A 61 -19.25 -4.87 -15.14
CA ALA A 61 -20.25 -4.03 -15.82
C ALA A 61 -19.78 -2.58 -16.03
N LEU A 62 -18.88 -2.08 -15.16
CA LEU A 62 -18.30 -0.74 -15.25
C LEU A 62 -16.97 -0.71 -16.01
N GLY A 63 -16.40 -1.86 -16.36
CA GLY A 63 -15.07 -1.94 -17.00
C GLY A 63 -13.92 -1.55 -16.10
N LEU A 64 -14.08 -1.63 -14.77
CA LEU A 64 -13.06 -1.27 -13.79
C LEU A 64 -12.17 -2.45 -13.43
N GLY A 65 -10.83 -2.25 -13.50
CA GLY A 65 -9.87 -3.13 -12.86
C GLY A 65 -9.85 -2.98 -11.34
N VAL A 66 -9.21 -3.90 -10.62
CA VAL A 66 -9.15 -3.84 -9.16
C VAL A 66 -7.81 -4.35 -8.62
N THR A 67 -7.29 -3.70 -7.59
CA THR A 67 -6.30 -4.21 -6.63
C THR A 67 -6.97 -4.30 -5.28
N VAL A 68 -6.73 -5.38 -4.54
CA VAL A 68 -7.27 -5.55 -3.19
C VAL A 68 -6.29 -4.97 -2.18
N GLU A 69 -6.75 -4.06 -1.32
CA GLU A 69 -5.94 -3.42 -0.28
C GLU A 69 -6.38 -3.88 1.11
N THR A 70 -5.40 -4.20 1.96
CA THR A 70 -5.66 -4.75 3.29
C THR A 70 -5.27 -3.82 4.43
N GLY A 71 -5.44 -2.52 4.27
CA GLY A 71 -5.26 -1.52 5.33
C GLY A 71 -6.06 -1.84 6.60
N ALA A 72 -7.19 -2.53 6.45
CA ALA A 72 -7.92 -3.26 7.49
C ALA A 72 -8.10 -2.46 8.79
N ARG A 73 -8.58 -1.20 8.68
CA ARG A 73 -8.78 -0.30 9.83
C ARG A 73 -9.85 -0.87 10.77
N TYR A 74 -9.44 -1.21 12.00
CA TYR A 74 -10.31 -1.75 13.07
C TYR A 74 -11.07 -3.03 12.71
N VAL A 75 -10.67 -3.77 11.67
CA VAL A 75 -11.37 -4.98 11.19
C VAL A 75 -11.16 -6.15 12.15
N LEU A 76 -9.91 -6.38 12.59
CA LEU A 76 -9.60 -7.48 13.50
C LEU A 76 -9.72 -7.12 14.98
N ASP A 77 -9.48 -5.86 15.33
CA ASP A 77 -9.56 -5.36 16.70
C ASP A 77 -10.14 -3.94 16.70
N PRO A 78 -11.31 -3.72 17.31
CA PRO A 78 -11.94 -2.39 17.32
C PRO A 78 -11.18 -1.34 18.15
N ARG A 79 -10.12 -1.74 18.86
CA ARG A 79 -9.28 -0.85 19.67
C ARG A 79 -7.93 -0.53 19.01
N ARG A 80 -7.51 -1.30 18.00
CA ARG A 80 -6.22 -1.15 17.33
C ARG A 80 -6.42 -0.99 15.83
N LYS A 81 -6.18 0.21 15.31
CA LYS A 81 -6.48 0.60 13.92
C LYS A 81 -6.00 -0.43 12.88
N HIS A 82 -4.77 -0.92 12.99
CA HIS A 82 -4.17 -1.88 12.08
C HIS A 82 -3.73 -3.17 12.80
N GLY A 83 -4.21 -3.38 14.03
CA GLY A 83 -3.87 -4.55 14.84
C GLY A 83 -4.90 -5.68 14.74
N PRO A 84 -4.47 -6.89 15.08
CA PRO A 84 -3.09 -7.33 15.20
C PRO A 84 -2.34 -7.28 13.87
N SER A 85 -1.00 -7.21 13.93
CA SER A 85 -0.13 -7.22 12.74
C SER A 85 0.56 -8.58 12.54
N LEU A 86 1.31 -8.72 11.45
CA LEU A 86 2.18 -9.88 11.21
C LEU A 86 3.34 -9.99 12.22
N LEU A 87 3.60 -8.94 12.99
CA LEU A 87 4.67 -8.86 13.98
C LEU A 87 4.19 -9.09 15.42
N ASP A 88 2.87 -9.21 15.63
CA ASP A 88 2.29 -9.30 16.98
C ASP A 88 3.00 -10.40 17.79
N PRO A 89 3.43 -10.14 19.05
CA PRO A 89 4.10 -11.14 19.88
C PRO A 89 3.22 -12.35 20.19
N ASP A 90 1.90 -12.16 20.26
CA ASP A 90 0.94 -13.24 20.44
C ASP A 90 0.77 -14.04 19.13
N PRO A 91 1.06 -15.35 19.12
CA PRO A 91 0.92 -16.20 17.93
C PRO A 91 -0.53 -16.31 17.43
N GLU A 92 -1.54 -16.28 18.30
CA GLU A 92 -2.95 -16.33 17.89
C GLU A 92 -3.34 -15.03 17.17
N ALA A 93 -2.89 -13.90 17.67
CA ALA A 93 -3.09 -12.60 17.05
C ALA A 93 -2.42 -12.52 15.65
N ARG A 94 -1.18 -13.04 15.52
CA ARG A 94 -0.52 -13.15 14.20
C ARG A 94 -1.29 -14.06 13.26
N ALA A 95 -1.74 -15.22 13.74
CA ALA A 95 -2.53 -16.15 12.95
C ALA A 95 -3.84 -15.53 12.43
N ALA A 96 -4.50 -14.68 13.23
CA ALA A 96 -5.68 -13.94 12.78
C ALA A 96 -5.36 -12.97 11.63
N ARG A 97 -4.22 -12.27 11.68
CA ARG A 97 -3.78 -11.40 10.57
C ARG A 97 -3.43 -12.22 9.32
N THR A 98 -2.69 -13.32 9.48
CA THR A 98 -2.37 -14.24 8.38
C THR A 98 -3.64 -14.79 7.73
N ALA A 99 -4.64 -15.22 8.52
CA ALA A 99 -5.91 -15.70 8.01
C ALA A 99 -6.70 -14.62 7.25
N LEU A 100 -6.65 -13.35 7.70
CA LEU A 100 -7.23 -12.22 6.97
C LEU A 100 -6.57 -12.04 5.60
N LEU A 101 -5.25 -12.12 5.51
CA LEU A 101 -4.52 -11.96 4.24
C LEU A 101 -4.79 -13.15 3.29
N VAL A 102 -4.85 -14.38 3.79
CA VAL A 102 -5.27 -15.55 2.98
C VAL A 102 -6.67 -15.33 2.42
N ARG A 103 -7.61 -14.87 3.24
CA ARG A 103 -8.97 -14.53 2.78
C ARG A 103 -8.97 -13.39 1.76
N ALA A 104 -8.09 -12.39 1.92
CA ALA A 104 -7.94 -11.32 0.93
C ALA A 104 -7.48 -11.86 -0.43
N VAL A 105 -6.59 -12.86 -0.44
CA VAL A 105 -6.18 -13.56 -1.68
C VAL A 105 -7.37 -14.29 -2.33
N ASP A 106 -8.21 -14.98 -1.53
CA ASP A 106 -9.41 -15.66 -2.05
C ASP A 106 -10.40 -14.66 -2.66
N ILE A 107 -10.62 -13.52 -1.97
CA ILE A 107 -11.46 -12.42 -2.48
C ILE A 107 -10.86 -11.84 -3.75
N ALA A 108 -9.56 -11.60 -3.80
CA ALA A 108 -8.85 -11.06 -4.96
C ALA A 108 -8.97 -11.99 -6.18
N ALA A 109 -8.87 -13.29 -5.97
CA ALA A 109 -9.05 -14.29 -7.04
C ALA A 109 -10.48 -14.25 -7.62
N GLU A 110 -11.51 -14.17 -6.77
CA GLU A 110 -12.91 -14.05 -7.22
C GLU A 110 -13.18 -12.74 -7.96
N LEU A 111 -12.49 -11.64 -7.57
CA LEU A 111 -12.59 -10.32 -8.21
C LEU A 111 -11.79 -10.22 -9.51
N GLY A 112 -10.86 -11.13 -9.78
CA GLY A 112 -9.88 -11.01 -10.86
C GLY A 112 -8.90 -9.84 -10.62
N ALA A 113 -8.48 -9.66 -9.38
CA ALA A 113 -7.62 -8.55 -8.99
C ALA A 113 -6.18 -8.69 -9.51
N HIS A 114 -5.51 -7.55 -9.72
CA HIS A 114 -4.10 -7.51 -10.16
C HIS A 114 -3.14 -7.98 -9.07
N ALA A 115 -3.42 -7.65 -7.80
CA ALA A 115 -2.61 -7.99 -6.65
C ALA A 115 -3.41 -7.87 -5.35
N VAL A 116 -2.84 -8.40 -4.26
CA VAL A 116 -3.25 -8.11 -2.88
C VAL A 116 -2.15 -7.28 -2.22
N HIS A 117 -2.48 -6.07 -1.83
CA HIS A 117 -1.60 -5.20 -1.05
C HIS A 117 -1.61 -5.59 0.42
N CYS A 118 -0.43 -5.54 1.07
CA CYS A 118 -0.28 -5.64 2.52
C CYS A 118 0.95 -4.89 3.01
N PHE A 119 1.06 -4.69 4.33
CA PHE A 119 2.24 -4.13 4.99
C PHE A 119 2.69 -5.00 6.18
N SER A 120 3.94 -4.82 6.64
CA SER A 120 4.53 -5.67 7.68
C SER A 120 3.93 -5.46 9.07
N GLY A 121 3.70 -4.22 9.44
CA GLY A 121 3.29 -3.78 10.78
C GLY A 121 4.35 -2.92 11.45
N ILE A 122 3.93 -2.17 12.50
CA ILE A 122 4.78 -1.21 13.20
C ILE A 122 5.99 -1.92 13.81
N ALA A 123 7.16 -1.36 13.58
CA ALA A 123 8.42 -1.87 14.13
C ALA A 123 8.41 -1.88 15.66
N PRO A 124 9.00 -2.89 16.31
CA PRO A 124 9.18 -2.87 17.76
C PRO A 124 9.99 -1.64 18.20
N PRO A 125 9.73 -1.08 19.39
CA PRO A 125 10.48 0.08 19.89
C PRO A 125 11.99 -0.16 19.86
N GLY A 126 12.75 0.81 19.33
CA GLY A 126 14.21 0.74 19.22
C GLY A 126 14.75 -0.03 18.02
N THR A 127 13.92 -0.61 17.16
CA THR A 127 14.33 -1.36 15.96
C THR A 127 14.46 -0.48 14.71
N GLY A 128 14.39 0.81 14.87
CA GLY A 128 14.67 1.95 14.01
C GLY A 128 14.56 1.80 12.50
N GLY A 129 13.47 2.21 11.94
CA GLY A 129 13.33 2.64 10.56
C GLY A 129 12.77 4.06 10.55
N GLY A 130 13.59 5.06 10.31
CA GLY A 130 13.17 6.43 10.07
C GLY A 130 12.79 7.28 11.30
N PRO A 131 12.66 8.61 11.12
CA PRO A 131 12.27 9.53 12.16
C PRO A 131 10.89 9.21 12.71
N ASP A 132 10.76 9.30 14.03
CA ASP A 132 9.50 9.14 14.78
C ASP A 132 8.45 10.12 14.24
N THR A 133 7.64 9.68 13.29
CA THR A 133 6.55 10.48 12.72
C THR A 133 5.35 10.40 13.66
N GLY A 134 5.37 11.21 14.70
CA GLY A 134 4.41 11.51 15.73
C GLY A 134 2.92 11.16 15.57
N VAL A 135 2.58 9.90 15.36
CA VAL A 135 1.23 9.33 15.50
C VAL A 135 1.30 8.15 16.48
N GLY A 136 1.74 8.44 17.69
CA GLY A 136 1.79 7.49 18.80
C GLY A 136 1.24 8.17 20.04
N THR A 137 0.21 7.60 20.62
CA THR A 137 -0.35 7.95 21.94
C THR A 137 0.77 8.09 22.97
N GLY A 138 0.85 9.26 23.60
CA GLY A 138 1.90 9.66 24.51
C GLY A 138 2.16 8.69 25.67
N ALA A 139 3.43 8.38 25.84
CA ALA A 139 4.06 8.10 27.13
C ALA A 139 5.54 8.43 27.00
N GLY A 140 5.95 9.61 27.43
CA GLY A 140 7.36 10.01 27.52
C GLY A 140 8.10 9.18 28.55
N ALA A 141 9.08 8.39 28.10
CA ALA A 141 10.12 7.82 28.95
C ALA A 141 11.46 8.48 28.58
N ARG A 142 12.02 9.25 29.52
CA ARG A 142 13.41 9.75 29.43
C ARG A 142 14.37 8.57 29.54
N ALA A 143 15.20 8.34 28.53
CA ALA A 143 16.28 7.36 28.57
C ALA A 143 17.47 7.85 29.40
N ASP A 144 17.88 7.03 30.35
CA ASP A 144 19.10 7.22 31.16
C ASP A 144 20.31 6.61 30.39
N VAL A 145 21.42 7.38 30.31
CA VAL A 145 22.56 7.11 29.43
C VAL A 145 23.61 6.29 30.17
N SER A 146 23.34 5.02 30.49
CA SER A 146 24.39 4.20 31.09
C SER A 146 24.38 2.68 30.80
N THR A 147 23.87 2.21 29.64
CA THR A 147 23.92 0.77 29.29
C THR A 147 24.02 0.53 27.77
N GLY A 148 24.93 1.19 27.06
CA GLY A 148 24.98 1.18 25.59
C GLY A 148 25.11 -0.19 24.91
N THR A 149 25.85 -1.15 25.49
CA THR A 149 26.14 -2.45 24.83
C THR A 149 25.00 -3.46 25.01
N THR A 150 24.35 -3.48 26.15
CA THR A 150 23.21 -4.39 26.43
C THR A 150 21.94 -3.95 25.73
N ALA A 151 21.71 -2.64 25.61
CA ALA A 151 20.58 -2.08 24.89
C ALA A 151 20.68 -2.37 23.36
N ALA A 152 21.84 -2.18 22.76
CA ALA A 152 22.07 -2.49 21.35
C ALA A 152 21.86 -3.97 21.02
N ALA A 153 22.35 -4.89 21.86
CA ALA A 153 22.15 -6.32 21.69
C ALA A 153 20.66 -6.72 21.85
N ALA A 154 19.94 -6.13 22.79
CA ALA A 154 18.52 -6.35 22.97
C ALA A 154 17.71 -5.86 21.75
N THR A 155 18.04 -4.70 21.20
CA THR A 155 17.45 -4.15 19.99
C THR A 155 17.67 -5.03 18.79
N ALA A 156 18.92 -5.49 18.55
CA ALA A 156 19.25 -6.41 17.46
C ALA A 156 18.46 -7.72 17.56
N THR A 157 18.32 -8.28 18.77
CA THR A 157 17.53 -9.48 19.00
C THR A 157 16.03 -9.24 18.73
N ALA A 158 15.48 -8.09 19.14
CA ALA A 158 14.09 -7.73 18.89
C ALA A 158 13.82 -7.57 17.38
N THR A 159 14.74 -6.94 16.65
CA THR A 159 14.68 -6.79 15.20
C THR A 159 14.70 -8.16 14.50
N ALA A 160 15.66 -9.02 14.83
CA ALA A 160 15.73 -10.37 14.25
C ALA A 160 14.47 -11.19 14.54
N THR A 161 13.92 -11.08 15.75
CA THR A 161 12.65 -11.73 16.12
C THR A 161 11.47 -11.20 15.30
N ALA A 162 11.43 -9.89 15.03
CA ALA A 162 10.37 -9.30 14.22
C ALA A 162 10.42 -9.78 12.76
N TRP A 163 11.62 -9.84 12.16
CA TRP A 163 11.80 -10.41 10.81
C TRP A 163 11.41 -11.88 10.74
N HIS A 164 11.79 -12.69 11.73
CA HIS A 164 11.36 -14.09 11.81
C HIS A 164 9.83 -14.22 11.90
N ARG A 165 9.15 -13.42 12.73
CA ARG A 165 7.69 -13.41 12.80
C ARG A 165 7.05 -13.04 11.46
N LEU A 166 7.61 -12.03 10.77
CA LEU A 166 7.13 -11.59 9.46
C LEU A 166 7.24 -12.73 8.43
N THR A 167 8.41 -13.36 8.33
CA THR A 167 8.62 -14.45 7.36
C THR A 167 7.74 -15.66 7.64
N ASP A 168 7.61 -16.07 8.90
CA ASP A 168 6.72 -17.17 9.29
C ASP A 168 5.25 -16.88 8.97
N ALA A 169 4.80 -15.66 9.26
CA ALA A 169 3.40 -15.27 9.04
C ALA A 169 3.07 -15.10 7.54
N LEU A 170 4.05 -14.72 6.71
CA LEU A 170 3.87 -14.58 5.26
C LEU A 170 3.85 -15.92 4.53
N GLY A 171 4.49 -16.97 5.04
CA GLY A 171 4.54 -18.28 4.38
C GLY A 171 3.18 -18.77 3.89
N PRO A 172 2.17 -18.95 4.76
CA PRO A 172 0.83 -19.40 4.36
C PRO A 172 0.13 -18.45 3.38
N VAL A 173 0.42 -17.14 3.44
CA VAL A 173 -0.16 -16.13 2.52
C VAL A 173 0.45 -16.29 1.12
N LEU A 174 1.78 -16.45 1.03
CA LEU A 174 2.48 -16.68 -0.24
C LEU A 174 2.07 -18.00 -0.89
N ASP A 175 1.84 -19.05 -0.08
CA ASP A 175 1.29 -20.30 -0.57
C ASP A 175 -0.11 -20.11 -1.17
N ALA A 176 -0.97 -19.33 -0.52
CA ALA A 176 -2.30 -19.00 -1.04
C ALA A 176 -2.20 -18.17 -2.32
N ALA A 177 -1.34 -17.13 -2.33
CA ALA A 177 -1.08 -16.27 -3.47
C ALA A 177 -0.61 -17.08 -4.70
N THR A 178 0.35 -17.99 -4.49
CA THR A 178 0.85 -18.90 -5.54
C THR A 178 -0.26 -19.79 -6.10
N ARG A 179 -1.07 -20.42 -5.25
CA ARG A 179 -2.19 -21.28 -5.70
C ARG A 179 -3.26 -20.52 -6.47
N ALA A 180 -3.52 -19.27 -6.06
CA ALA A 180 -4.52 -18.41 -6.69
C ALA A 180 -4.01 -17.73 -7.98
N GLY A 181 -2.69 -17.67 -8.19
CA GLY A 181 -2.08 -16.89 -9.26
C GLY A 181 -2.23 -15.38 -9.05
N ILE A 182 -2.41 -14.94 -7.79
CA ILE A 182 -2.57 -13.53 -7.40
C ILE A 182 -1.35 -13.11 -6.58
N PRO A 183 -0.51 -12.15 -7.04
CA PRO A 183 0.66 -11.74 -6.30
C PRO A 183 0.30 -11.02 -5.00
N LEU A 184 1.07 -11.29 -3.94
CA LEU A 184 1.08 -10.49 -2.72
C LEU A 184 2.06 -9.34 -2.89
N ALA A 185 1.57 -8.11 -2.86
CA ALA A 185 2.38 -6.90 -3.00
C ALA A 185 2.57 -6.25 -1.61
N ILE A 186 3.77 -6.40 -1.03
CA ILE A 186 4.07 -5.80 0.27
C ILE A 186 4.56 -4.36 0.08
N GLU A 187 4.12 -3.50 0.98
CA GLU A 187 4.43 -2.07 0.96
C GLU A 187 5.48 -1.70 2.00
N PRO A 188 6.55 -1.01 1.58
CA PRO A 188 7.40 -0.24 2.48
C PRO A 188 6.64 0.95 3.06
N GLU A 189 6.35 0.90 4.36
CA GLU A 189 5.51 1.87 5.06
C GLU A 189 6.31 2.60 6.13
N PRO A 190 6.37 3.95 6.15
CA PRO A 190 7.06 4.72 7.18
C PRO A 190 6.63 4.32 8.61
N GLY A 191 7.62 4.01 9.45
CA GLY A 191 7.39 3.56 10.83
C GLY A 191 7.10 2.06 11.00
N HIS A 192 7.02 1.31 9.91
CA HIS A 192 6.89 -0.15 9.94
C HIS A 192 8.25 -0.85 9.99
N LEU A 193 8.27 -2.17 10.22
CA LEU A 193 9.49 -2.99 10.18
C LEU A 193 10.09 -2.99 8.78
N LEU A 194 9.27 -3.10 7.76
CA LEU A 194 9.63 -2.95 6.37
C LEU A 194 9.20 -1.54 5.96
N ALA A 195 10.16 -0.62 5.92
CA ALA A 195 9.92 0.80 5.71
C ALA A 195 10.54 1.35 4.40
N THR A 196 11.53 0.64 3.85
CA THR A 196 12.31 1.08 2.68
C THR A 196 12.42 -0.01 1.62
N LEU A 197 12.85 0.36 0.42
CA LEU A 197 13.19 -0.61 -0.64
C LEU A 197 14.32 -1.56 -0.19
N ALA A 198 15.27 -1.08 0.58
CA ALA A 198 16.32 -1.93 1.16
C ALA A 198 15.73 -3.01 2.09
N ASP A 199 14.71 -2.67 2.89
CA ASP A 199 14.00 -3.64 3.73
C ASP A 199 13.21 -4.65 2.89
N PHE A 200 12.63 -4.22 1.77
CA PHE A 200 11.96 -5.12 0.83
C PHE A 200 12.95 -6.14 0.23
N HIS A 201 14.12 -5.71 -0.20
CA HIS A 201 15.17 -6.62 -0.69
C HIS A 201 15.68 -7.57 0.39
N HIS A 202 15.78 -7.09 1.63
CA HIS A 202 16.11 -7.94 2.77
C HIS A 202 15.04 -9.02 3.00
N LEU A 203 13.76 -8.65 3.00
CA LEU A 203 12.65 -9.61 3.10
C LEU A 203 12.69 -10.67 2.01
N ARG A 204 12.87 -10.24 0.74
CA ARG A 204 12.99 -11.19 -0.39
C ARG A 204 14.08 -12.20 -0.16
N THR A 205 15.27 -11.76 0.27
CA THR A 205 16.40 -12.63 0.60
C THR A 205 16.04 -13.62 1.69
N LEU A 206 15.39 -13.18 2.77
CA LEU A 206 14.98 -14.06 3.87
C LEU A 206 13.96 -15.12 3.44
N LEU A 207 13.11 -14.82 2.46
CA LEU A 207 12.09 -15.73 1.92
C LEU A 207 12.56 -16.59 0.75
N GLY A 208 13.80 -16.39 0.26
CA GLY A 208 14.35 -17.14 -0.89
C GLY A 208 13.77 -16.71 -2.23
N ASP A 209 13.48 -15.42 -2.39
CA ASP A 209 13.02 -14.77 -3.64
C ASP A 209 11.75 -15.40 -4.26
N PRO A 210 10.64 -15.54 -3.54
CA PRO A 210 9.43 -16.17 -4.07
C PRO A 210 8.77 -15.30 -5.15
N ASP A 211 8.37 -15.90 -6.27
CA ASP A 211 7.71 -15.22 -7.39
C ASP A 211 6.38 -14.56 -7.01
N ALA A 212 5.68 -15.14 -6.03
CA ALA A 212 4.39 -14.62 -5.55
C ALA A 212 4.53 -13.35 -4.71
N LEU A 213 5.76 -12.97 -4.25
CA LEU A 213 6.01 -11.74 -3.51
C LEU A 213 6.45 -10.62 -4.46
N GLY A 214 5.58 -9.63 -4.60
CA GLY A 214 5.85 -8.38 -5.30
C GLY A 214 5.88 -7.19 -4.36
N LEU A 215 5.97 -6.01 -4.95
CA LEU A 215 6.08 -4.73 -4.28
C LEU A 215 4.84 -3.87 -4.57
N THR A 216 4.27 -3.29 -3.51
CA THR A 216 3.51 -2.05 -3.60
C THR A 216 4.47 -0.90 -3.44
N LEU A 217 4.59 -0.05 -4.44
CA LEU A 217 5.37 1.18 -4.35
C LEU A 217 4.44 2.36 -4.13
N ASP A 218 4.50 2.94 -2.95
CA ASP A 218 3.86 4.21 -2.65
C ASP A 218 4.83 5.36 -2.97
N ILE A 219 4.42 6.23 -3.89
CA ILE A 219 5.25 7.34 -4.38
C ILE A 219 5.46 8.40 -3.29
N GLY A 220 4.44 8.63 -2.45
CA GLY A 220 4.56 9.51 -1.29
C GLY A 220 5.55 8.97 -0.26
N HIS A 221 5.54 7.65 0.02
CA HIS A 221 6.51 7.03 0.93
C HIS A 221 7.94 7.14 0.40
N CYS A 222 8.14 7.01 -0.93
CA CYS A 222 9.45 7.29 -1.53
C CYS A 222 9.90 8.73 -1.27
N GLN A 223 9.02 9.71 -1.45
CA GLN A 223 9.32 11.10 -1.14
C GLN A 223 9.59 11.31 0.35
N CYS A 224 8.80 10.67 1.22
CA CYS A 224 8.91 10.81 2.66
C CYS A 224 10.23 10.28 3.21
N LEU A 225 10.61 9.05 2.84
CA LEU A 225 11.61 8.29 3.59
C LEU A 225 12.85 7.90 2.78
N GLU A 226 12.70 7.57 1.49
CA GLU A 226 13.80 7.07 0.69
C GLU A 226 14.89 8.15 0.48
N PRO A 227 16.19 7.81 0.54
CA PRO A 227 17.26 8.78 0.30
C PRO A 227 17.30 9.23 -1.18
N ALA A 228 16.88 8.36 -2.10
CA ALA A 228 16.79 8.64 -3.52
C ALA A 228 15.45 9.35 -3.87
N PRO A 229 15.39 10.11 -4.97
CA PRO A 229 14.14 10.69 -5.44
C PRO A 229 13.15 9.60 -5.90
N PRO A 230 11.83 9.88 -5.89
CA PRO A 230 10.79 8.91 -6.28
C PRO A 230 11.01 8.28 -7.67
N THR A 231 11.56 9.01 -8.64
CA THR A 231 11.91 8.48 -9.96
C THR A 231 12.90 7.32 -9.89
N THR A 232 13.97 7.46 -9.12
CA THR A 232 14.97 6.41 -8.90
C THR A 232 14.35 5.21 -8.15
N CYS A 233 13.48 5.47 -7.19
CA CYS A 233 12.74 4.40 -6.49
C CYS A 233 11.88 3.59 -7.46
N VAL A 234 11.20 4.25 -8.41
CA VAL A 234 10.42 3.58 -9.45
C VAL A 234 11.30 2.69 -10.35
N GLU A 235 12.45 3.21 -10.79
CA GLU A 235 13.41 2.47 -11.62
C GLU A 235 13.94 1.23 -10.90
N GLU A 236 14.32 1.38 -9.62
CA GLU A 236 14.78 0.27 -8.77
C GLU A 236 13.69 -0.77 -8.56
N ALA A 237 12.46 -0.33 -8.28
CA ALA A 237 11.32 -1.18 -7.97
C ALA A 237 10.78 -1.97 -9.17
N ALA A 238 11.07 -1.53 -10.41
CA ALA A 238 10.46 -2.01 -11.65
C ALA A 238 10.28 -3.54 -11.77
N PRO A 239 11.28 -4.39 -11.45
CA PRO A 239 11.13 -5.85 -11.59
C PRO A 239 10.05 -6.46 -10.69
N TRP A 240 9.78 -5.82 -9.57
CA TRP A 240 8.88 -6.35 -8.53
C TRP A 240 7.56 -5.61 -8.40
N LEU A 241 7.33 -4.55 -9.18
CA LEU A 241 6.08 -3.79 -9.12
C LEU A 241 4.87 -4.66 -9.40
N ARG A 242 3.90 -4.65 -8.47
CA ARG A 242 2.60 -5.30 -8.60
C ARG A 242 1.46 -4.36 -8.26
N HIS A 243 1.76 -3.28 -7.54
CA HIS A 243 0.82 -2.23 -7.20
C HIS A 243 1.56 -0.91 -7.02
N VAL A 244 0.91 0.21 -7.36
CA VAL A 244 1.45 1.56 -7.14
C VAL A 244 0.38 2.38 -6.45
N GLN A 245 0.77 3.04 -5.36
CA GLN A 245 -0.02 4.07 -4.71
C GLN A 245 0.62 5.44 -4.99
N ILE A 246 -0.22 6.46 -5.13
CA ILE A 246 0.24 7.79 -5.54
C ILE A 246 -0.64 8.87 -4.91
N GLU A 247 -0.01 9.79 -4.24
CA GLU A 247 -0.54 11.05 -3.70
C GLU A 247 0.62 12.01 -3.52
N ASP A 248 0.37 13.22 -3.04
CA ASP A 248 1.45 14.14 -2.74
C ASP A 248 1.93 13.99 -1.29
N MET A 249 3.21 14.30 -1.05
CA MET A 249 3.83 14.17 0.26
C MET A 249 5.05 15.09 0.40
N ARG A 250 5.43 15.41 1.64
CA ARG A 250 6.63 16.19 1.96
C ARG A 250 7.75 15.30 2.48
N ARG A 251 8.98 15.72 2.24
CA ARG A 251 10.16 15.02 2.77
C ARG A 251 10.09 14.94 4.31
N GLY A 252 10.22 13.71 4.85
CA GLY A 252 10.25 13.46 6.29
C GLY A 252 8.92 13.58 7.02
N VAL A 253 7.80 13.78 6.29
CA VAL A 253 6.47 13.91 6.88
C VAL A 253 5.52 12.93 6.22
N HIS A 254 5.12 11.89 6.96
CA HIS A 254 4.18 10.88 6.47
C HIS A 254 2.74 11.40 6.54
N GLU A 255 2.30 12.02 5.45
CA GLU A 255 1.00 12.68 5.33
C GLU A 255 0.49 12.59 3.89
N HIS A 256 -0.58 11.82 3.64
CA HIS A 256 -1.18 11.71 2.31
C HIS A 256 -1.91 13.00 1.95
N LEU A 257 -1.32 13.79 1.06
CA LEU A 257 -1.81 15.11 0.65
C LEU A 257 -2.47 15.06 -0.72
N PRO A 258 -3.49 15.90 -0.97
CA PRO A 258 -3.94 16.17 -2.32
C PRO A 258 -2.79 16.66 -3.20
N PHE A 259 -2.85 16.33 -4.49
CA PHE A 259 -1.83 16.76 -5.45
C PHE A 259 -1.67 18.27 -5.50
N GLY A 260 -0.42 18.74 -5.36
CA GLY A 260 -0.04 20.15 -5.33
C GLY A 260 0.12 20.72 -3.91
N ASP A 261 -0.21 19.96 -2.87
CA ASP A 261 -0.05 20.38 -1.47
C ASP A 261 1.27 19.86 -0.85
N GLY A 262 1.97 18.97 -1.54
CA GLY A 262 3.26 18.39 -1.16
C GLY A 262 4.45 18.94 -1.95
N GLU A 263 5.45 18.08 -2.20
CA GLU A 263 6.73 18.46 -2.80
C GLU A 263 7.13 17.58 -3.99
N ILE A 264 6.26 16.65 -4.45
CA ILE A 264 6.60 15.69 -5.48
C ILE A 264 6.51 16.34 -6.88
N ASP A 265 7.58 16.20 -7.68
CA ASP A 265 7.55 16.52 -9.10
C ASP A 265 7.02 15.32 -9.90
N PHE A 266 5.73 15.32 -10.22
CA PHE A 266 5.02 14.19 -10.80
C PHE A 266 5.35 13.86 -12.26
N PRO A 267 5.58 14.81 -13.19
CA PRO A 267 5.87 14.46 -14.56
C PRO A 267 6.99 13.43 -14.73
N PRO A 268 8.21 13.60 -14.14
CA PRO A 268 9.27 12.61 -14.27
C PRO A 268 8.94 11.26 -13.57
N VAL A 269 8.13 11.28 -12.51
CA VAL A 269 7.69 10.04 -11.83
C VAL A 269 6.76 9.24 -12.73
N LEU A 270 5.79 9.90 -13.37
CA LEU A 270 4.84 9.25 -14.29
C LEU A 270 5.56 8.69 -15.52
N ASP A 271 6.61 9.37 -16.00
CA ASP A 271 7.44 8.87 -17.09
C ASP A 271 8.23 7.63 -16.69
N ALA A 272 8.87 7.67 -15.53
CA ALA A 272 9.58 6.53 -15.00
C ALA A 272 8.63 5.32 -14.86
N LEU A 273 7.43 5.51 -14.31
CA LEU A 273 6.41 4.45 -14.23
C LEU A 273 6.02 3.91 -15.61
N ALA A 274 5.79 4.79 -16.60
CA ALA A 274 5.46 4.38 -17.96
C ALA A 274 6.59 3.60 -18.64
N ALA A 275 7.85 3.94 -18.33
CA ALA A 275 9.04 3.30 -18.87
C ALA A 275 9.29 1.90 -18.31
N THR A 276 8.80 1.58 -17.10
CA THR A 276 8.95 0.24 -16.49
C THR A 276 8.18 -0.85 -17.24
N GLY A 277 7.17 -0.48 -18.04
CA GLY A 277 6.23 -1.43 -18.64
C GLY A 277 5.17 -1.96 -17.66
N TYR A 278 5.05 -1.34 -16.47
CA TYR A 278 4.02 -1.68 -15.48
C TYR A 278 2.62 -1.53 -16.08
N ASP A 279 1.81 -2.57 -15.99
CA ASP A 279 0.46 -2.67 -16.56
C ASP A 279 -0.67 -2.74 -15.50
N GLY A 280 -0.30 -2.71 -14.22
CA GLY A 280 -1.24 -2.65 -13.10
C GLY A 280 -1.86 -1.26 -12.92
N LEU A 281 -2.52 -1.06 -11.79
CA LEU A 281 -3.15 0.21 -11.43
C LEU A 281 -2.20 1.11 -10.64
N THR A 282 -2.13 2.39 -11.03
CA THR A 282 -1.57 3.48 -10.21
C THR A 282 -2.73 4.12 -9.45
N VAL A 283 -2.84 3.84 -8.17
CA VAL A 283 -4.02 4.14 -7.34
C VAL A 283 -3.78 5.37 -6.48
N VAL A 284 -4.63 6.38 -6.61
CA VAL A 284 -4.62 7.56 -5.73
C VAL A 284 -5.03 7.14 -4.32
N GLU A 285 -4.21 7.46 -3.31
CA GLU A 285 -4.46 7.13 -1.91
C GLU A 285 -4.63 8.37 -1.03
N LEU A 286 -5.89 8.72 -0.71
CA LEU A 286 -6.26 9.85 0.14
C LEU A 286 -7.18 9.42 1.30
N PRO A 287 -6.72 8.55 2.22
CA PRO A 287 -7.58 7.86 3.18
C PRO A 287 -8.18 8.74 4.27
N ARG A 288 -7.69 9.99 4.41
CA ARG A 288 -8.16 10.94 5.42
C ARG A 288 -9.15 11.97 4.87
N HIS A 289 -9.47 11.90 3.57
CA HIS A 289 -10.18 12.94 2.85
C HIS A 289 -11.55 12.49 2.32
N SER A 290 -12.13 11.42 2.89
CA SER A 290 -13.40 10.86 2.43
C SER A 290 -14.56 11.88 2.43
N HIS A 291 -14.54 12.83 3.35
CA HIS A 291 -15.52 13.92 3.42
C HIS A 291 -15.56 14.82 2.15
N ALA A 292 -14.48 14.85 1.37
CA ALA A 292 -14.37 15.55 0.10
C ALA A 292 -14.06 14.59 -1.07
N GLY A 293 -14.27 13.29 -0.85
CA GLY A 293 -13.84 12.21 -1.75
C GLY A 293 -14.21 12.41 -3.22
N PRO A 294 -15.49 12.72 -3.57
CA PRO A 294 -15.88 12.92 -4.97
C PRO A 294 -15.13 14.04 -5.69
N ASP A 295 -14.92 15.17 -5.02
CA ASP A 295 -14.20 16.32 -5.61
C ASP A 295 -12.70 16.02 -5.73
N LEU A 296 -12.12 15.36 -4.74
CA LEU A 296 -10.72 14.94 -4.78
C LEU A 296 -10.47 13.85 -5.83
N ALA A 297 -11.40 12.92 -6.00
CA ALA A 297 -11.26 11.94 -7.07
C ALA A 297 -11.26 12.63 -8.46
N ARG A 298 -12.12 13.64 -8.66
CA ARG A 298 -12.15 14.41 -9.92
C ARG A 298 -10.87 15.21 -10.13
N SER A 299 -10.44 15.97 -9.11
CA SER A 299 -9.24 16.82 -9.21
C SER A 299 -7.97 16.01 -9.36
N SER A 300 -7.82 14.89 -8.65
CA SER A 300 -6.68 13.98 -8.74
C SER A 300 -6.51 13.41 -10.15
N LEU A 301 -7.61 12.94 -10.76
CA LEU A 301 -7.57 12.43 -12.13
C LEU A 301 -7.14 13.50 -13.14
N GLY A 302 -7.70 14.72 -12.99
CA GLY A 302 -7.31 15.87 -13.82
C GLY A 302 -5.83 16.19 -13.69
N PHE A 303 -5.34 16.30 -12.46
CA PHE A 303 -3.93 16.58 -12.17
C PHE A 303 -2.99 15.55 -12.81
N LEU A 304 -3.25 14.26 -12.60
CA LEU A 304 -2.38 13.19 -13.12
C LEU A 304 -2.38 13.15 -14.66
N ARG A 305 -3.53 13.36 -15.29
CA ARG A 305 -3.62 13.46 -16.77
C ARG A 305 -2.86 14.67 -17.31
N ASP A 306 -2.97 15.81 -16.65
CA ASP A 306 -2.24 17.02 -17.04
C ASP A 306 -0.73 16.88 -16.82
N ALA A 307 -0.30 16.24 -15.73
CA ALA A 307 1.10 15.95 -15.43
C ALA A 307 1.69 15.02 -16.50
N ALA A 308 1.01 13.92 -16.83
CA ALA A 308 1.44 13.00 -17.89
C ALA A 308 1.51 13.66 -19.29
N ALA A 309 0.60 14.61 -19.59
CA ALA A 309 0.60 15.31 -20.86
C ALA A 309 1.75 16.34 -21.02
N ARG A 310 2.33 16.84 -19.91
CA ARG A 310 3.47 17.78 -19.93
C ARG A 310 4.74 17.13 -20.45
N THR A 311 4.96 15.88 -20.12
CA THR A 311 6.10 15.09 -20.55
C THR A 311 6.15 14.89 -22.04
N THR A 312 5.05 14.47 -22.64
CA THR A 312 4.95 14.27 -24.10
C THR A 312 5.25 15.56 -24.90
N ARG A 313 5.02 16.74 -24.32
CA ARG A 313 5.33 18.03 -24.98
C ARG A 313 6.82 18.39 -24.91
N ASN A 314 7.51 18.06 -23.81
CA ASN A 314 8.92 18.36 -23.64
C ASN A 314 9.81 17.50 -24.55
N GLU A 315 9.42 16.25 -24.85
CA GLU A 315 10.14 15.39 -25.80
C GLU A 315 10.03 15.89 -27.25
N VAL A 316 8.90 16.51 -27.63
CA VAL A 316 8.67 17.04 -28.99
C VAL A 316 9.41 18.37 -29.24
N THR A 317 9.80 19.08 -28.18
CA THR A 317 10.47 20.40 -28.28
C THR A 317 11.98 20.39 -28.04
N ALA A 318 12.58 19.23 -27.73
CA ALA A 318 14.04 19.11 -27.65
C ALA A 318 14.65 19.22 -29.05
N PRO A 319 15.49 20.23 -29.37
CA PRO A 319 16.12 20.33 -30.66
C PRO A 319 17.16 19.22 -30.80
N CYS A 320 17.18 18.58 -31.98
CA CYS A 320 18.24 17.65 -32.43
C CYS A 320 19.61 18.32 -32.44
#